data_f0fbe4b0534eeed6399a43cadee313d8
#
_entry.id   f0fbe4b0534eeed6399a43cadee313d8
#
_cell.length_a   1.000
_cell.length_b   1.000
_cell.length_c   1.000
_cell.angle_alpha   90.00
_cell.angle_beta   90.00
_cell.angle_gamma   90.00
#
_symmetry.space_group_name_H-M   'P 1'
#
loop_
_entity.id
_entity.type
_entity.pdbx_description
1 polymer ?
#
loop_
_entity_poly.entity_id
_entity_poly.type
_entity_poly.pdbx_seq_one_letter_code
_entity_poly.pdbx_strand_id
1 'polypeptide(L)' 'MKTFNITAQVYENTDSSKQNLLINQVFDGTTSDEALCNFKLHFPSIEYSIVKILSVEEIY' A
#
# COMPACT_ATOMS: atom_id res chain seq x y z
N MET A 1 -11.05 8.29 -14.49
CA MET A 1 -10.23 7.54 -13.53
C MET A 1 -9.83 8.45 -12.38
N LYS A 2 -9.89 7.96 -11.20
CA LYS A 2 -9.57 8.73 -9.99
C LYS A 2 -8.18 8.36 -9.50
N THR A 3 -7.59 9.24 -8.70
CA THR A 3 -6.28 9.01 -8.10
C THR A 3 -6.44 8.91 -6.59
N PHE A 4 -5.83 7.90 -5.99
CA PHE A 4 -5.95 7.62 -4.56
C PHE A 4 -4.58 7.59 -3.91
N ASN A 5 -4.51 8.13 -2.70
CA ASN A 5 -3.33 8.11 -1.86
C ASN A 5 -3.50 6.99 -0.83
N ILE A 6 -2.62 6.00 -0.88
CA ILE A 6 -2.71 4.80 -0.03
C ILE A 6 -1.58 4.83 0.99
N THR A 7 -1.95 4.73 2.27
CA THR A 7 -1.02 4.65 3.39
C THR A 7 -1.12 3.27 4.03
N ALA A 8 0.01 2.62 4.21
CA ALA A 8 0.04 1.27 4.77
C ALA A 8 1.20 1.09 5.73
N GLN A 9 1.04 0.16 6.67
CA GLN A 9 2.12 -0.34 7.51
C GLN A 9 2.67 -1.61 6.89
N VAL A 10 3.99 -1.68 6.76
CA VAL A 10 4.69 -2.83 6.19
C VAL A 10 5.91 -3.14 7.05
N TYR A 11 6.52 -4.31 6.85
CA TYR A 11 7.82 -4.60 7.40
C TYR A 11 8.68 -5.31 6.36
N GLU A 12 10.01 -5.21 6.51
CA GLU A 12 10.94 -5.94 5.64
C GLU A 12 10.92 -7.42 6.02
N ASN A 13 10.79 -8.28 5.02
CA ASN A 13 10.75 -9.73 5.24
C ASN A 13 12.04 -10.27 5.84
N THR A 14 13.17 -9.61 5.58
CA THR A 14 14.48 -10.01 6.09
C THR A 14 14.76 -9.43 7.48
N ASP A 15 13.94 -8.54 7.98
CA ASP A 15 14.14 -7.93 9.29
C ASP A 15 13.59 -8.83 10.38
N SER A 16 14.47 -9.38 11.22
CA SER A 16 14.07 -10.28 12.29
C SER A 16 13.23 -9.59 13.37
N SER A 17 13.40 -8.28 13.55
CA SER A 17 12.61 -7.49 14.50
C SER A 17 11.23 -7.18 14.00
N LYS A 18 11.00 -7.27 12.68
CA LYS A 18 9.73 -6.97 12.01
C LYS A 18 9.21 -5.58 12.37
N GLN A 19 10.12 -4.61 12.37
CA GLN A 19 9.77 -3.24 12.67
C GLN A 19 8.82 -2.69 11.61
N ASN A 20 7.70 -2.13 12.06
CA ASN A 20 6.71 -1.56 11.16
C ASN A 20 7.20 -0.26 10.55
N LEU A 21 7.04 -0.14 9.24
CA LEU A 21 7.36 1.05 8.47
C LEU A 21 6.08 1.59 7.86
N LEU A 22 5.99 2.91 7.74
CA LEU A 22 4.89 3.55 7.04
C LEU A 22 5.30 3.85 5.61
N ILE A 23 4.47 3.45 4.67
CA ILE A 23 4.65 3.82 3.27
C ILE A 23 3.41 4.55 2.78
N ASN A 24 3.63 5.39 1.79
CA ASN A 24 2.57 6.17 1.17
C ASN A 24 2.79 6.14 -0.33
N GLN A 25 1.80 5.66 -1.08
CA GLN A 25 1.88 5.54 -2.53
C GLN A 25 0.58 5.96 -3.18
N VAL A 26 0.68 6.39 -4.43
CA VAL A 26 -0.44 6.89 -5.21
C VAL A 26 -0.73 5.92 -6.34
N PHE A 27 -1.99 5.52 -6.46
CA PHE A 27 -2.46 4.63 -7.51
C PHE A 27 -3.78 5.12 -8.09
N ASP A 28 -3.98 4.87 -9.38
CA ASP A 28 -5.21 5.21 -10.07
C ASP A 28 -6.19 4.05 -10.03
N GLY A 29 -7.48 4.36 -10.08
CA GLY A 29 -8.53 3.38 -10.18
C GLY A 29 -9.87 4.10 -10.37
N THR A 30 -10.91 3.36 -10.78
CA THR A 30 -12.25 3.92 -10.87
C THR A 30 -12.90 3.98 -9.48
N THR A 31 -12.46 3.13 -8.57
CA THR A 31 -12.91 3.09 -7.18
C THR A 31 -11.70 2.90 -6.26
N SER A 32 -11.90 3.12 -4.96
CA SER A 32 -10.84 2.88 -3.96
C SER A 32 -10.42 1.41 -3.94
N ASP A 33 -11.36 0.49 -4.15
CA ASP A 33 -11.05 -0.95 -4.18
C ASP A 33 -10.16 -1.30 -5.35
N GLU A 34 -10.39 -0.70 -6.51
CA GLU A 34 -9.55 -0.91 -7.68
C GLU A 34 -8.15 -0.37 -7.47
N ALA A 35 -8.04 0.84 -6.92
CA ALA A 35 -6.74 1.45 -6.61
C ALA A 35 -5.97 0.59 -5.60
N LEU A 36 -6.65 0.07 -4.59
CA LEU A 36 -6.04 -0.80 -3.59
C LEU A 36 -5.56 -2.11 -4.22
N CYS A 37 -6.34 -2.67 -5.14
CA CYS A 37 -5.96 -3.87 -5.88
C CYS A 37 -4.69 -3.61 -6.70
N ASN A 38 -4.62 -2.47 -7.38
CA ASN A 38 -3.44 -2.07 -8.14
C ASN A 38 -2.22 -1.89 -7.24
N PHE A 39 -2.41 -1.31 -6.07
CA PHE A 39 -1.35 -1.18 -5.07
C PHE A 39 -0.79 -2.56 -4.70
N LYS A 40 -1.65 -3.49 -4.35
CA LYS A 40 -1.22 -4.83 -3.95
C LYS A 40 -0.55 -5.59 -5.10
N LEU A 41 -1.03 -5.39 -6.31
CA LEU A 41 -0.50 -6.05 -7.49
C LEU A 41 0.94 -5.62 -7.79
N HIS A 42 1.26 -4.34 -7.57
CA HIS A 42 2.59 -3.78 -7.83
C HIS A 42 3.46 -3.73 -6.58
N PHE A 43 2.95 -4.17 -5.45
CA PHE A 43 3.70 -4.15 -4.20
C PHE A 43 4.83 -5.20 -4.23
N PRO A 44 6.05 -4.83 -3.77
CA PRO A 44 7.18 -5.77 -3.77
C PRO A 44 7.07 -6.79 -2.63
N SER A 45 6.16 -7.73 -2.78
CA SER A 45 5.82 -8.72 -1.73
C SER A 45 6.94 -9.69 -1.40
N ILE A 46 7.97 -9.78 -2.25
CA ILE A 46 9.16 -10.58 -1.96
C ILE A 46 10.02 -9.89 -0.90
N GLU A 47 10.08 -8.57 -0.92
CA GLU A 47 10.92 -7.80 -0.01
C GLU A 47 10.19 -7.33 1.24
N TYR A 48 8.90 -7.06 1.13
CA TYR A 48 8.09 -6.49 2.20
C TYR A 48 6.79 -7.25 2.37
N SER A 49 6.24 -7.19 3.58
CA SER A 49 4.90 -7.71 3.88
C SER A 49 4.01 -6.59 4.37
N ILE A 50 2.78 -6.56 3.87
CA ILE A 50 1.78 -5.59 4.32
C ILE A 50 1.20 -6.06 5.64
N VAL A 51 1.32 -5.23 6.67
CA VAL A 51 0.72 -5.50 7.98
C VAL A 51 -0.72 -5.02 7.98
N LYS A 52 -0.96 -3.79 7.52
CA LYS A 52 -2.26 -3.16 7.61
C LYS A 52 -2.35 -2.00 6.62
N ILE A 53 -3.49 -1.85 5.97
CA ILE A 53 -3.81 -0.67 5.18
C ILE A 53 -4.44 0.35 6.13
N LEU A 54 -3.82 1.51 6.27
CA LEU A 54 -4.28 2.54 7.19
C LEU A 54 -5.31 3.46 6.57
N SER A 55 -5.11 3.86 5.32
CA SER A 55 -6.05 4.74 4.64
C SER A 55 -5.93 4.63 3.13
N VAL A 56 -7.04 4.92 2.46
CA VAL A 56 -7.12 5.05 1.00
C VAL A 56 -7.94 6.30 0.75
N GLU A 57 -7.27 7.39 0.34
CA GLU A 57 -7.92 8.68 0.17
C GLU A 57 -7.93 9.09 -1.31
N GLU A 58 -9.09 9.51 -1.78
CA GLU A 58 -9.21 10.09 -3.11
C GLU A 58 -8.64 11.49 -3.10
N ILE A 59 -7.69 11.78 -4.01
CA ILE A 59 -7.05 13.10 -4.09
C ILE A 59 -7.48 13.91 -5.30
N TYR A 60 -8.20 13.31 -6.25
CA TYR A 60 -8.80 14.03 -7.39
C TYR A 60 -10.19 13.52 -7.69
#